data_1edc21fb2b111336a824fe5b9c38d519
#
_entry.id   1edc21fb2b111336a824fe5b9c38d519
#
_cell.length_a   1.000
_cell.length_b   1.000
_cell.length_c   1.000
_cell.angle_alpha   90.00
_cell.angle_beta   90.00
_cell.angle_gamma   90.00
#
_symmetry.space_group_name_H-M   'P 1'
#
loop_
_entity.id
_entity.type
_entity.pdbx_description
1 polymer ?
#
loop_
_entity_poly.entity_id
_entity_poly.type
_entity_poly.pdbx_seq_one_letter_code
_entity_poly.pdbx_strand_id
1 'polypeptide(L)'
;IMRNKFVRTLSLSLSLSLSLSNLCRFLPLAALLTLCYSIFITQAHASNLTVTNVSLYKAQGQPANTIGVKFDLNWDNPFTAIDNNDKTYYDRAWVFIKYWNSTWDGTDHAWGHATLISGGTIGDYTTQDGVGIASDKKGAFCKPGTNQILYWNYGGTGGDGLAGTDSFTVKVMAIEMVYVPEGAFYLGSGGTESGSFTDGSWLSGATIPFKISSEDALNMGPSAGKLWGTSTSGNNTIGSVGTLSADYPKGYKGFYMMKYELSQGQYRDFLNTLTRAQQVARVASIVADYYALPNTATAANIGNTSNYRNGIRLPASVPGSGPITFGCDYDHDQVYNETTDGEWIACNYVSWPDLYAYADWAGLRPMTELELEKASRGPVNPVANEYVWGNTTIAAATYTLDSPGEASEGIATNYSTSAGNAVYNSTDPVGSVVRCGIFAANANNTGRITSGASYYGIMELSGNLWERPVTAGNTEGRAFTGTHGDGDLSTATVTGWPAGTALGTGCRGGLWSYGSSNARVSDRSDAANTLANRYYSTGVRCVRTSP
;
A
#
# COMPACT_ATOMS: atom_id res chain seq x y z
N ILE A 1 -28.22 21.37 -46.73
CA ILE A 1 -27.96 19.96 -46.30
C ILE A 1 -27.41 20.01 -44.84
N MET A 2 -28.17 20.52 -43.91
CA MET A 2 -27.89 20.41 -42.46
C MET A 2 -29.17 20.69 -41.67
N ARG A 3 -30.14 19.77 -41.68
CA ARG A 3 -31.37 19.94 -40.87
C ARG A 3 -32.05 18.63 -40.46
N ASN A 4 -31.37 17.47 -40.45
CA ASN A 4 -32.05 16.21 -40.14
C ASN A 4 -31.33 15.29 -39.12
N LYS A 5 -30.44 15.82 -38.22
CA LYS A 5 -29.82 14.99 -37.16
C LYS A 5 -30.25 15.31 -35.74
N PHE A 6 -30.97 16.43 -35.51
CA PHE A 6 -31.36 16.85 -34.15
C PHE A 6 -32.74 16.34 -33.69
N VAL A 7 -33.57 15.84 -34.58
CA VAL A 7 -34.93 15.38 -34.25
C VAL A 7 -35.00 13.90 -33.86
N ARG A 8 -33.97 13.09 -34.18
CA ARG A 8 -34.01 11.64 -33.85
C ARG A 8 -33.56 11.30 -32.42
N THR A 9 -32.80 12.15 -31.76
CA THR A 9 -32.32 11.88 -30.38
C THR A 9 -33.36 12.22 -29.32
N LEU A 10 -34.25 13.19 -29.58
CA LEU A 10 -35.35 13.53 -28.63
C LEU A 10 -36.52 12.53 -28.66
N SER A 11 -36.77 11.88 -29.81
CA SER A 11 -37.83 10.88 -29.91
C SER A 11 -37.52 9.54 -29.27
N LEU A 12 -36.21 9.17 -29.16
CA LEU A 12 -35.78 7.92 -28.50
C LEU A 12 -35.87 8.00 -26.96
N SER A 13 -35.60 9.16 -26.37
CA SER A 13 -35.70 9.33 -24.92
C SER A 13 -37.16 9.38 -24.43
N LEU A 14 -38.05 9.94 -25.25
CA LEU A 14 -39.51 9.98 -24.90
C LEU A 14 -40.19 8.62 -25.10
N SER A 15 -39.74 7.80 -26.07
CA SER A 15 -40.31 6.46 -26.29
C SER A 15 -39.84 5.46 -25.24
N LEU A 16 -38.62 5.61 -24.68
CA LEU A 16 -38.13 4.75 -23.59
C LEU A 16 -38.86 5.04 -22.26
N SER A 17 -39.17 6.30 -21.96
CA SER A 17 -39.91 6.65 -20.73
C SER A 17 -41.36 6.19 -20.75
N LEU A 18 -41.99 6.17 -21.93
CA LEU A 18 -43.37 5.65 -22.10
C LEU A 18 -43.46 4.11 -22.08
N SER A 19 -42.40 3.41 -22.49
CA SER A 19 -42.34 1.94 -22.42
C SER A 19 -42.07 1.42 -21.00
N LEU A 20 -41.30 2.15 -20.18
CA LEU A 20 -41.08 1.79 -18.76
C LEU A 20 -42.34 1.96 -17.91
N SER A 21 -43.18 2.99 -18.16
CA SER A 21 -44.41 3.19 -17.42
C SER A 21 -45.45 2.10 -17.67
N ASN A 22 -45.43 1.46 -18.83
CA ASN A 22 -46.33 0.33 -19.14
C ASN A 22 -45.79 -1.02 -18.65
N LEU A 23 -44.47 -1.17 -18.46
CA LEU A 23 -43.89 -2.39 -17.91
C LEU A 23 -44.12 -2.54 -16.41
N CYS A 24 -44.22 -1.42 -15.68
CA CYS A 24 -44.46 -1.42 -14.23
C CYS A 24 -45.88 -1.89 -13.83
N ARG A 25 -46.81 -2.07 -14.78
CA ARG A 25 -48.19 -2.50 -14.46
C ARG A 25 -48.40 -4.01 -14.44
N PHE A 26 -47.45 -4.81 -14.88
CA PHE A 26 -47.62 -6.27 -15.03
C PHE A 26 -46.55 -7.15 -14.37
N LEU A 27 -45.60 -6.57 -13.65
CA LEU A 27 -44.58 -7.36 -12.92
C LEU A 27 -44.89 -7.32 -11.41
N PRO A 28 -44.79 -8.47 -10.71
CA PRO A 28 -44.95 -8.50 -9.25
C PRO A 28 -43.83 -7.69 -8.59
N LEU A 29 -44.13 -7.05 -7.45
CA LEU A 29 -43.27 -6.13 -6.72
C LEU A 29 -41.84 -6.67 -6.49
N ALA A 30 -41.69 -7.99 -6.36
CA ALA A 30 -40.39 -8.68 -6.24
C ALA A 30 -39.53 -8.60 -7.51
N ALA A 31 -40.12 -8.62 -8.69
CA ALA A 31 -39.41 -8.48 -9.97
C ALA A 31 -39.01 -7.02 -10.22
N LEU A 32 -39.77 -6.07 -9.74
CA LEU A 32 -39.42 -4.64 -9.80
C LEU A 32 -38.24 -4.30 -8.88
N LEU A 33 -38.19 -4.89 -7.68
CA LEU A 33 -37.05 -4.76 -6.77
C LEU A 33 -35.76 -5.36 -7.37
N THR A 34 -35.86 -6.50 -8.06
CA THR A 34 -34.71 -7.14 -8.72
C THR A 34 -34.24 -6.34 -9.94
N LEU A 35 -35.14 -5.72 -10.68
CA LEU A 35 -34.78 -4.88 -11.83
C LEU A 35 -34.22 -3.51 -11.41
N CYS A 36 -34.68 -2.94 -10.29
CA CYS A 36 -34.08 -1.73 -9.72
C CYS A 36 -32.70 -1.98 -9.12
N TYR A 37 -32.40 -3.19 -8.62
CA TYR A 37 -31.07 -3.56 -8.13
C TYR A 37 -30.03 -3.74 -9.25
N SER A 38 -30.47 -3.98 -10.48
CA SER A 38 -29.57 -4.16 -11.64
C SER A 38 -29.20 -2.87 -12.39
N ILE A 39 -29.68 -1.69 -11.94
CA ILE A 39 -29.36 -0.38 -12.54
C ILE A 39 -28.48 0.47 -11.59
N PHE A 40 -28.01 -0.05 -10.49
CA PHE A 40 -26.89 0.58 -9.82
C PHE A 40 -25.64 0.31 -10.67
N ILE A 41 -25.26 1.32 -11.45
CA ILE A 41 -23.92 1.42 -12.02
C ILE A 41 -23.00 1.36 -10.79
N THR A 42 -22.41 0.19 -10.55
CA THR A 42 -21.31 0.08 -9.59
C THR A 42 -20.21 0.98 -10.12
N GLN A 43 -20.02 2.14 -9.48
CA GLN A 43 -18.80 2.91 -9.73
C GLN A 43 -17.64 1.97 -9.48
N ALA A 44 -16.73 1.87 -10.44
CA ALA A 44 -15.52 1.09 -10.28
C ALA A 44 -14.69 1.75 -9.17
N HIS A 45 -14.67 1.14 -7.99
CA HIS A 45 -13.81 1.58 -6.90
C HIS A 45 -12.41 1.01 -7.14
N ALA A 46 -11.36 1.81 -6.91
CA ALA A 46 -10.01 1.28 -6.93
C ALA A 46 -9.83 0.41 -5.68
N SER A 47 -9.50 -0.84 -5.90
CA SER A 47 -9.25 -1.89 -4.93
C SER A 47 -10.49 -2.59 -4.34
N ASN A 48 -11.27 -2.14 -3.45
CA ASN A 48 -12.30 -2.93 -2.73
C ASN A 48 -11.84 -4.36 -2.36
N LEU A 49 -10.59 -4.49 -1.91
CA LEU A 49 -10.06 -5.79 -1.48
C LEU A 49 -10.90 -6.30 -0.30
N THR A 50 -11.54 -7.44 -0.47
CA THR A 50 -12.39 -8.07 0.53
C THR A 50 -11.99 -9.51 0.78
N VAL A 51 -12.02 -9.88 2.06
CA VAL A 51 -11.94 -11.27 2.52
C VAL A 51 -13.25 -11.61 3.23
N THR A 52 -13.95 -12.61 2.75
CA THR A 52 -15.26 -13.01 3.29
C THR A 52 -15.33 -14.52 3.51
N ASN A 53 -16.40 -14.98 4.15
CA ASN A 53 -16.69 -16.42 4.39
C ASN A 53 -15.54 -17.17 5.07
N VAL A 54 -14.81 -16.52 6.00
CA VAL A 54 -13.70 -17.13 6.74
C VAL A 54 -14.24 -18.21 7.67
N SER A 55 -13.69 -19.42 7.54
CA SER A 55 -14.05 -20.57 8.38
C SER A 55 -12.92 -21.58 8.49
N LEU A 56 -12.92 -22.35 9.59
CA LEU A 56 -12.02 -23.48 9.72
C LEU A 56 -12.59 -24.70 8.98
N TYR A 57 -11.71 -25.43 8.31
CA TYR A 57 -12.07 -26.56 7.47
C TYR A 57 -11.14 -27.75 7.74
N LYS A 58 -11.71 -28.94 7.98
CA LYS A 58 -10.94 -30.17 8.14
C LYS A 58 -11.27 -31.15 7.04
N ALA A 59 -10.29 -31.41 6.15
CA ALA A 59 -10.42 -32.40 5.10
C ALA A 59 -10.13 -33.83 5.61
N GLN A 60 -10.73 -34.80 4.95
CA GLN A 60 -10.34 -36.21 5.16
C GLN A 60 -8.91 -36.42 4.65
N GLY A 61 -8.06 -37.08 5.46
CA GLY A 61 -6.65 -37.31 5.09
C GLY A 61 -5.71 -36.10 5.26
N GLN A 62 -6.21 -34.99 5.82
CA GLN A 62 -5.39 -33.84 6.16
C GLN A 62 -4.29 -34.23 7.18
N PRO A 63 -3.04 -33.70 7.03
CA PRO A 63 -1.97 -33.98 7.97
C PRO A 63 -2.37 -33.72 9.44
N ALA A 64 -1.83 -34.49 10.36
CA ALA A 64 -2.06 -34.27 11.78
C ALA A 64 -1.59 -32.87 12.20
N ASN A 65 -2.26 -32.29 13.19
CA ASN A 65 -1.95 -30.96 13.74
C ASN A 65 -2.01 -29.81 12.69
N THR A 66 -2.79 -30.00 11.62
CA THR A 66 -3.07 -28.95 10.64
C THR A 66 -4.57 -28.70 10.54
N ILE A 67 -4.94 -27.51 10.09
CA ILE A 67 -6.33 -27.12 9.79
C ILE A 67 -6.36 -26.27 8.55
N GLY A 68 -7.37 -26.46 7.71
CA GLY A 68 -7.64 -25.56 6.59
C GLY A 68 -8.31 -24.28 7.09
N VAL A 69 -7.84 -23.14 6.63
CA VAL A 69 -8.54 -21.87 6.76
C VAL A 69 -9.11 -21.55 5.39
N LYS A 70 -10.43 -21.60 5.31
CA LYS A 70 -11.20 -21.37 4.09
C LYS A 70 -11.70 -19.95 4.06
N PHE A 71 -11.64 -19.29 2.87
CA PHE A 71 -12.09 -17.92 2.67
C PHE A 71 -12.42 -17.65 1.20
N ASP A 72 -13.14 -16.57 0.97
CA ASP A 72 -13.32 -15.97 -0.35
C ASP A 72 -12.51 -14.67 -0.41
N LEU A 73 -11.88 -14.41 -1.55
CA LEU A 73 -11.02 -13.25 -1.79
C LEU A 73 -11.44 -12.56 -3.08
N ASN A 74 -11.65 -11.27 -3.02
CA ASN A 74 -12.00 -10.47 -4.20
C ASN A 74 -11.46 -9.05 -4.11
N TRP A 75 -11.16 -8.44 -5.26
CA TRP A 75 -10.90 -7.02 -5.43
C TRP A 75 -11.23 -6.57 -6.85
N ASP A 76 -11.33 -5.25 -7.04
CA ASP A 76 -11.64 -4.68 -8.34
C ASP A 76 -10.41 -4.64 -9.24
N ASN A 77 -10.66 -4.90 -10.53
CA ASN A 77 -9.67 -4.77 -11.60
C ASN A 77 -8.36 -5.55 -11.39
N PRO A 78 -8.42 -6.86 -11.06
CA PRO A 78 -7.23 -7.71 -11.06
C PRO A 78 -6.64 -7.76 -12.48
N PHE A 79 -5.31 -7.64 -12.59
CA PHE A 79 -4.67 -7.59 -13.89
C PHE A 79 -3.47 -8.54 -14.03
N THR A 80 -3.15 -8.83 -15.27
CA THR A 80 -1.90 -9.46 -15.71
C THR A 80 -1.51 -8.82 -17.03
N ALA A 81 -0.26 -8.38 -17.15
CA ALA A 81 0.26 -7.70 -18.33
C ALA A 81 1.71 -8.13 -18.62
N ILE A 82 2.24 -7.70 -19.75
CA ILE A 82 3.62 -7.97 -20.18
C ILE A 82 4.36 -6.63 -20.33
N ASP A 83 5.58 -6.54 -19.82
CA ASP A 83 6.43 -5.35 -19.94
C ASP A 83 7.19 -5.31 -21.27
N ASN A 84 7.95 -4.23 -21.50
CA ASN A 84 8.72 -4.01 -22.74
C ASN A 84 9.88 -5.00 -22.94
N ASN A 85 10.19 -5.83 -21.93
CA ASN A 85 11.22 -6.88 -21.99
C ASN A 85 10.58 -8.28 -22.00
N ASP A 86 9.33 -8.40 -22.39
CA ASP A 86 8.54 -9.65 -22.42
C ASP A 86 8.42 -10.33 -21.04
N LYS A 87 8.50 -9.54 -19.96
CA LYS A 87 8.31 -10.02 -18.59
C LYS A 87 6.86 -9.81 -18.16
N THR A 88 6.26 -10.85 -17.60
CA THR A 88 4.90 -10.78 -17.05
C THR A 88 4.92 -10.04 -15.71
N TYR A 89 3.99 -9.11 -15.53
CA TYR A 89 3.70 -8.47 -14.25
C TYR A 89 2.19 -8.49 -13.99
N TYR A 90 1.80 -8.43 -12.71
CA TYR A 90 0.42 -8.63 -12.29
C TYR A 90 0.21 -8.12 -10.87
N ASP A 91 -1.04 -7.97 -10.47
CA ASP A 91 -1.39 -7.85 -9.05
C ASP A 91 -1.80 -9.21 -8.46
N ARG A 92 -1.54 -9.36 -7.18
CA ARG A 92 -1.95 -10.48 -6.32
C ARG A 92 -2.21 -9.95 -4.93
N ALA A 93 -3.02 -10.63 -4.16
CA ALA A 93 -3.11 -10.35 -2.75
C ALA A 93 -2.08 -11.17 -1.98
N TRP A 94 -1.27 -10.53 -1.14
CA TRP A 94 -0.51 -11.17 -0.08
C TRP A 94 -1.47 -11.50 1.05
N VAL A 95 -1.71 -12.78 1.28
CA VAL A 95 -2.66 -13.31 2.26
C VAL A 95 -1.91 -14.00 3.37
N PHE A 96 -2.19 -13.61 4.61
CA PHE A 96 -1.65 -14.24 5.80
C PHE A 96 -2.72 -14.38 6.87
N ILE A 97 -2.51 -15.29 7.82
CA ILE A 97 -3.49 -15.65 8.82
C ILE A 97 -2.98 -15.25 10.20
N LYS A 98 -3.80 -14.55 10.96
CA LYS A 98 -3.62 -14.32 12.39
C LYS A 98 -4.57 -15.22 13.17
N TYR A 99 -4.11 -15.74 14.28
CA TYR A 99 -4.91 -16.60 15.14
C TYR A 99 -4.90 -16.12 16.59
N TRP A 100 -5.98 -16.40 17.29
CA TRP A 100 -6.15 -16.17 18.72
C TRP A 100 -6.51 -17.46 19.39
N ASN A 101 -5.75 -17.88 20.42
CA ASN A 101 -6.12 -19.00 21.27
C ASN A 101 -7.08 -18.49 22.36
N SER A 102 -8.22 -19.15 22.54
CA SER A 102 -9.25 -18.76 23.51
C SER A 102 -8.79 -18.77 24.96
N THR A 103 -7.66 -19.40 25.27
CA THR A 103 -7.05 -19.39 26.61
C THR A 103 -6.22 -18.14 26.90
N TRP A 104 -5.94 -17.31 25.89
CA TRP A 104 -5.17 -16.07 26.04
C TRP A 104 -6.06 -14.94 26.56
N ASP A 105 -5.51 -14.09 27.42
CA ASP A 105 -6.23 -12.97 28.02
C ASP A 105 -5.95 -11.60 27.35
N GLY A 106 -5.01 -11.57 26.39
CA GLY A 106 -4.62 -10.33 25.68
C GLY A 106 -3.70 -9.40 26.47
N THR A 107 -3.32 -9.74 27.70
CA THR A 107 -2.32 -8.99 28.45
C THR A 107 -0.92 -9.31 27.96
N ASP A 108 -0.61 -10.59 27.83
CA ASP A 108 0.71 -11.10 27.49
C ASP A 108 0.82 -11.64 26.06
N HIS A 109 -0.31 -11.83 25.39
CA HIS A 109 -0.36 -12.40 24.05
C HIS A 109 -0.97 -11.41 23.04
N ALA A 110 -0.28 -11.23 21.91
CA ALA A 110 -0.85 -10.69 20.67
C ALA A 110 -1.49 -11.83 19.85
N TRP A 111 -2.20 -11.50 18.79
CA TRP A 111 -2.60 -12.49 17.79
C TRP A 111 -1.38 -13.13 17.16
N GLY A 112 -1.28 -14.45 17.21
CA GLY A 112 -0.20 -15.22 16.61
C GLY A 112 -0.25 -15.15 15.08
N HIS A 113 0.87 -15.44 14.42
CA HIS A 113 0.98 -15.51 12.97
C HIS A 113 1.09 -16.97 12.52
N ALA A 114 0.14 -17.42 11.71
CA ALA A 114 0.02 -18.81 11.33
C ALA A 114 1.14 -19.24 10.36
N THR A 115 1.78 -20.37 10.67
CA THR A 115 2.74 -21.02 9.78
C THR A 115 2.01 -21.89 8.75
N LEU A 116 2.12 -21.55 7.47
CA LEU A 116 1.41 -22.23 6.39
C LEU A 116 2.16 -23.46 5.89
N ILE A 117 1.40 -24.43 5.36
CA ILE A 117 1.94 -25.58 4.63
C ILE A 117 1.12 -25.88 3.37
N SER A 118 1.73 -26.54 2.40
CA SER A 118 1.06 -27.00 1.19
C SER A 118 0.00 -28.07 1.49
N GLY A 119 -1.01 -28.16 0.61
CA GLY A 119 -2.05 -29.20 0.68
C GLY A 119 -3.49 -28.69 0.63
N GLY A 120 -3.70 -27.36 0.69
CA GLY A 120 -5.00 -26.73 0.45
C GLY A 120 -5.30 -26.56 -1.06
N THR A 121 -6.16 -25.62 -1.39
CA THR A 121 -6.37 -25.22 -2.79
C THR A 121 -5.23 -24.34 -3.31
N ILE A 122 -4.41 -23.80 -2.42
CA ILE A 122 -3.22 -23.00 -2.71
C ILE A 122 -1.99 -23.81 -2.32
N GLY A 123 -1.18 -24.17 -3.31
CA GLY A 123 0.06 -24.93 -3.16
C GLY A 123 1.27 -24.03 -2.89
N ASP A 124 2.47 -24.57 -3.12
CA ASP A 124 3.70 -23.80 -3.07
C ASP A 124 3.75 -22.75 -4.19
N TYR A 125 4.49 -21.67 -3.95
CA TYR A 125 4.59 -20.56 -4.89
C TYR A 125 5.15 -21.01 -6.25
N THR A 126 4.54 -20.51 -7.32
CA THR A 126 5.00 -20.70 -8.70
C THR A 126 5.24 -19.34 -9.37
N THR A 127 6.40 -19.17 -9.96
CA THR A 127 6.77 -17.92 -10.65
C THR A 127 5.91 -17.67 -11.91
N GLN A 128 5.39 -18.72 -12.51
CA GLN A 128 4.56 -18.63 -13.73
C GLN A 128 3.26 -17.87 -13.48
N ASP A 129 2.60 -18.14 -12.35
CA ASP A 129 1.30 -17.57 -11.99
C ASP A 129 1.37 -16.50 -10.91
N GLY A 130 2.49 -16.42 -10.18
CA GLY A 130 2.65 -15.57 -9.02
C GLY A 130 1.67 -15.91 -7.91
N VAL A 131 1.33 -17.19 -7.77
CA VAL A 131 0.38 -17.70 -6.76
C VAL A 131 1.06 -18.79 -5.96
N GLY A 132 0.79 -18.82 -4.66
CA GLY A 132 1.22 -19.88 -3.77
C GLY A 132 1.84 -19.40 -2.47
N ILE A 133 2.12 -20.38 -1.60
CA ILE A 133 2.70 -20.17 -0.28
C ILE A 133 4.17 -19.78 -0.43
N ALA A 134 4.57 -18.70 0.22
CA ALA A 134 5.95 -18.24 0.23
C ALA A 134 6.88 -19.24 0.95
N SER A 135 8.15 -19.25 0.58
CA SER A 135 9.16 -20.21 1.08
C SER A 135 9.34 -20.15 2.60
N ASP A 136 9.16 -18.99 3.23
CA ASP A 136 9.19 -18.80 4.69
C ASP A 136 7.88 -19.20 5.39
N LYS A 137 6.85 -19.58 4.63
CA LYS A 137 5.54 -20.03 5.11
C LYS A 137 4.73 -18.99 5.90
N LYS A 138 5.09 -17.71 5.80
CA LYS A 138 4.44 -16.61 6.52
C LYS A 138 3.21 -16.04 5.79
N GLY A 139 2.91 -16.52 4.60
CA GLY A 139 1.74 -16.12 3.83
C GLY A 139 1.77 -16.72 2.43
N ALA A 140 0.78 -16.37 1.64
CA ALA A 140 0.64 -16.81 0.25
C ALA A 140 0.23 -15.65 -0.65
N PHE A 141 0.70 -15.67 -1.88
CA PHE A 141 0.14 -14.82 -2.94
C PHE A 141 -1.07 -15.51 -3.55
N CYS A 142 -2.20 -14.81 -3.63
CA CYS A 142 -3.48 -15.34 -4.08
C CYS A 142 -4.07 -14.49 -5.20
N LYS A 143 -4.82 -15.14 -6.10
CA LYS A 143 -5.72 -14.50 -7.07
C LYS A 143 -7.11 -14.34 -6.45
N PRO A 144 -8.00 -13.50 -7.00
CA PRO A 144 -9.41 -13.52 -6.65
C PRO A 144 -10.00 -14.93 -6.80
N GLY A 145 -10.84 -15.34 -5.89
CA GLY A 145 -11.49 -16.65 -5.96
C GLY A 145 -12.29 -16.99 -4.73
N THR A 146 -13.24 -17.89 -4.89
CA THR A 146 -14.09 -18.39 -3.80
C THR A 146 -13.60 -19.74 -3.29
N ASN A 147 -13.91 -20.03 -2.02
CA ASN A 147 -13.56 -21.30 -1.37
C ASN A 147 -12.05 -21.60 -1.42
N GLN A 148 -11.20 -20.59 -1.35
CA GLN A 148 -9.76 -20.79 -1.22
C GLN A 148 -9.43 -21.40 0.14
N ILE A 149 -8.44 -22.28 0.20
CA ILE A 149 -8.04 -22.95 1.43
C ILE A 149 -6.52 -22.88 1.56
N LEU A 150 -6.06 -22.27 2.65
CA LEU A 150 -4.68 -22.32 3.12
C LEU A 150 -4.60 -23.29 4.31
N TYR A 151 -3.63 -24.20 4.29
CA TYR A 151 -3.41 -25.07 5.44
C TYR A 151 -2.47 -24.41 6.44
N TRP A 152 -2.96 -24.28 7.67
CA TRP A 152 -2.23 -23.83 8.83
C TRP A 152 -1.68 -25.01 9.62
N ASN A 153 -0.36 -25.04 9.88
CA ASN A 153 0.30 -26.01 10.74
C ASN A 153 0.32 -25.48 12.18
N TYR A 154 -0.75 -25.74 12.93
CA TYR A 154 -0.87 -25.19 14.28
C TYR A 154 0.00 -25.92 15.32
N GLY A 155 0.27 -27.20 15.18
CA GLY A 155 0.93 -28.00 16.22
C GLY A 155 1.89 -29.09 15.74
N GLY A 156 2.13 -29.20 14.41
CA GLY A 156 3.09 -30.16 13.84
C GLY A 156 4.53 -29.67 13.93
N THR A 157 5.47 -30.51 13.52
CA THR A 157 6.90 -30.13 13.42
C THR A 157 7.06 -28.89 12.55
N GLY A 158 7.71 -27.85 13.09
CA GLY A 158 7.88 -26.56 12.43
C GLY A 158 6.57 -25.74 12.32
N GLY A 159 5.56 -26.06 13.10
CA GLY A 159 4.34 -25.27 13.29
C GLY A 159 4.40 -24.39 14.53
N ASP A 160 3.23 -23.89 14.95
CA ASP A 160 3.12 -22.83 15.97
C ASP A 160 3.02 -23.37 17.42
N GLY A 161 3.25 -24.67 17.64
CA GLY A 161 3.38 -25.28 18.97
C GLY A 161 2.06 -25.41 19.76
N LEU A 162 0.91 -25.36 19.10
CA LEU A 162 -0.41 -25.38 19.72
C LEU A 162 -0.97 -26.80 19.82
N ALA A 163 -1.87 -27.04 20.79
CA ALA A 163 -2.49 -28.33 20.99
C ALA A 163 -3.77 -28.49 20.15
N GLY A 164 -4.05 -29.72 19.71
CA GLY A 164 -5.27 -30.03 18.95
C GLY A 164 -6.57 -29.93 19.77
N THR A 165 -6.45 -29.72 21.09
CA THR A 165 -7.56 -29.47 22.01
C THR A 165 -7.88 -27.99 22.18
N ASP A 166 -7.03 -27.10 21.67
CA ASP A 166 -7.21 -25.67 21.81
C ASP A 166 -8.35 -25.19 20.91
N SER A 167 -8.99 -24.10 21.33
CA SER A 167 -10.02 -23.40 20.55
C SER A 167 -9.46 -22.12 19.99
N PHE A 168 -9.63 -21.91 18.67
CA PHE A 168 -9.01 -20.80 17.95
C PHE A 168 -10.05 -19.92 17.26
N THR A 169 -9.75 -18.62 17.26
CA THR A 169 -10.34 -17.66 16.32
C THR A 169 -9.28 -17.29 15.30
N VAL A 170 -9.64 -17.18 14.03
CA VAL A 170 -8.73 -16.79 12.96
C VAL A 170 -9.19 -15.53 12.27
N LYS A 171 -8.23 -14.71 11.84
CA LYS A 171 -8.42 -13.59 10.92
C LYS A 171 -7.58 -13.83 9.68
N VAL A 172 -8.17 -13.73 8.51
CA VAL A 172 -7.44 -13.73 7.23
C VAL A 172 -7.22 -12.30 6.82
N MET A 173 -5.96 -11.90 6.73
CA MET A 173 -5.53 -10.58 6.30
C MET A 173 -5.09 -10.64 4.85
N ALA A 174 -5.35 -9.59 4.08
CA ALA A 174 -4.96 -9.51 2.68
C ALA A 174 -4.46 -8.10 2.33
N ILE A 175 -3.40 -8.03 1.53
CA ILE A 175 -2.80 -6.78 1.04
C ILE A 175 -2.61 -6.93 -0.47
N GLU A 176 -3.19 -6.03 -1.25
CA GLU A 176 -3.01 -6.02 -2.70
C GLU A 176 -1.60 -5.56 -3.05
N MET A 177 -0.89 -6.37 -3.82
CA MET A 177 0.50 -6.14 -4.20
C MET A 177 0.70 -6.33 -5.69
N VAL A 178 1.61 -5.55 -6.27
CA VAL A 178 1.99 -5.64 -7.68
C VAL A 178 3.36 -6.30 -7.79
N TYR A 179 3.45 -7.31 -8.64
CA TYR A 179 4.71 -7.95 -8.98
C TYR A 179 5.52 -7.08 -9.95
N VAL A 180 6.72 -6.72 -9.54
CA VAL A 180 7.74 -6.03 -10.33
C VAL A 180 8.77 -7.05 -10.79
N PRO A 181 8.84 -7.39 -12.09
CA PRO A 181 9.66 -8.49 -12.60
C PRO A 181 11.16 -8.29 -12.40
N GLU A 182 11.89 -9.40 -12.34
CA GLU A 182 13.35 -9.39 -12.41
C GLU A 182 13.84 -8.77 -13.72
N GLY A 183 14.86 -7.93 -13.63
CA GLY A 183 15.52 -7.37 -14.81
C GLY A 183 16.22 -6.04 -14.55
N ALA A 184 17.02 -5.64 -15.55
CA ALA A 184 17.77 -4.40 -15.52
C ALA A 184 16.88 -3.17 -15.63
N PHE A 185 17.30 -2.07 -15.02
CA PHE A 185 16.61 -0.77 -15.06
C PHE A 185 17.59 0.37 -14.78
N TYR A 186 17.10 1.61 -14.83
CA TYR A 186 17.92 2.79 -14.59
C TYR A 186 17.50 3.53 -13.31
N LEU A 187 18.51 3.98 -12.56
CA LEU A 187 18.39 4.95 -11.46
C LEU A 187 18.76 6.35 -11.96
N GLY A 188 18.02 7.34 -11.48
CA GLY A 188 18.15 8.72 -11.97
C GLY A 188 17.50 8.91 -13.34
N SER A 189 17.20 10.15 -13.69
CA SER A 189 16.52 10.49 -14.94
C SER A 189 17.41 11.19 -15.97
N GLY A 190 18.59 11.63 -15.55
CA GLY A 190 19.43 12.54 -16.34
C GLY A 190 18.94 13.99 -16.34
N GLY A 191 17.92 14.31 -15.53
CA GLY A 191 17.33 15.62 -15.38
C GLY A 191 17.96 16.47 -14.27
N THR A 192 17.17 17.38 -13.71
CA THR A 192 17.60 18.40 -12.74
C THR A 192 17.05 18.14 -11.33
N GLU A 193 16.49 16.96 -11.08
CA GLU A 193 15.95 16.58 -9.78
C GLU A 193 17.03 16.61 -8.71
N SER A 194 16.66 17.10 -7.53
CA SER A 194 17.60 17.27 -6.42
C SER A 194 18.17 15.93 -5.94
N GLY A 195 19.50 15.84 -5.86
CA GLY A 195 20.20 14.65 -5.38
C GLY A 195 20.06 13.40 -6.25
N SER A 196 19.50 13.51 -7.46
CA SER A 196 19.24 12.41 -8.39
C SER A 196 20.44 11.46 -8.51
N PHE A 197 20.19 10.18 -8.66
CA PHE A 197 21.23 9.18 -8.90
C PHE A 197 21.90 9.40 -10.27
N THR A 198 23.19 9.13 -10.33
CA THR A 198 24.02 9.15 -11.55
C THR A 198 25.03 8.01 -11.55
N ASP A 199 25.70 7.82 -12.68
CA ASP A 199 26.81 6.89 -12.85
C ASP A 199 28.13 7.38 -12.23
N GLY A 200 28.10 8.41 -11.38
CA GLY A 200 29.26 9.01 -10.74
C GLY A 200 30.02 10.04 -11.58
N SER A 201 29.69 10.24 -12.85
CA SER A 201 30.31 11.25 -13.72
C SER A 201 29.82 12.69 -13.45
N TRP A 202 28.91 12.86 -12.51
CA TRP A 202 28.31 14.16 -12.17
C TRP A 202 29.35 15.24 -11.84
N LEU A 203 30.44 14.92 -11.14
CA LEU A 203 31.50 15.91 -10.85
C LEU A 203 32.20 16.44 -12.11
N SER A 204 32.06 15.78 -13.25
CA SER A 204 32.47 16.27 -14.56
C SER A 204 31.36 17.04 -15.30
N GLY A 205 30.19 17.27 -14.64
CA GLY A 205 29.03 17.96 -15.18
C GLY A 205 28.02 17.06 -15.92
N ALA A 206 28.23 15.74 -15.95
CA ALA A 206 27.30 14.81 -16.59
C ALA A 206 26.26 14.27 -15.58
N THR A 207 25.01 14.11 -16.01
CA THR A 207 23.90 13.54 -15.21
C THR A 207 23.42 12.21 -15.79
N ILE A 208 24.36 11.34 -16.17
CA ILE A 208 24.07 10.06 -16.80
C ILE A 208 23.38 9.11 -15.79
N PRO A 209 22.19 8.57 -16.09
CA PRO A 209 21.51 7.60 -15.23
C PRO A 209 22.36 6.35 -15.01
N PHE A 210 22.33 5.82 -13.78
CA PHE A 210 23.05 4.60 -13.43
C PHE A 210 22.20 3.36 -13.77
N LYS A 211 22.79 2.39 -14.48
CA LYS A 211 22.10 1.14 -14.82
C LYS A 211 22.35 0.06 -13.76
N ILE A 212 21.29 -0.43 -13.14
CA ILE A 212 21.29 -1.66 -12.35
C ILE A 212 21.16 -2.85 -13.32
N SER A 213 22.15 -3.75 -13.33
CA SER A 213 22.22 -4.90 -14.24
C SER A 213 22.29 -6.25 -13.53
N SER A 214 22.45 -6.28 -12.20
CA SER A 214 22.43 -7.47 -11.35
C SER A 214 22.10 -7.11 -9.91
N GLU A 215 21.95 -8.11 -9.04
CA GLU A 215 21.85 -7.95 -7.59
C GLU A 215 23.21 -8.01 -6.89
N ASP A 216 24.32 -8.15 -7.63
CA ASP A 216 25.67 -8.21 -7.09
C ASP A 216 26.05 -6.95 -6.32
N ALA A 217 27.13 -7.05 -5.52
CA ALA A 217 27.67 -5.89 -4.82
C ALA A 217 28.08 -4.80 -5.82
N LEU A 218 27.75 -3.54 -5.47
CA LEU A 218 27.91 -2.42 -6.35
C LEU A 218 28.74 -1.31 -5.69
N ASN A 219 29.71 -0.77 -6.42
CA ASN A 219 30.56 0.30 -5.93
C ASN A 219 29.87 1.66 -6.02
N MET A 220 30.04 2.47 -4.99
CA MET A 220 29.54 3.84 -4.87
C MET A 220 30.70 4.83 -4.84
N GLY A 221 30.57 5.92 -5.57
CA GLY A 221 31.58 6.96 -5.57
C GLY A 221 31.45 7.96 -6.72
N PRO A 222 32.13 9.12 -6.63
CA PRO A 222 32.05 10.20 -7.60
C PRO A 222 32.99 9.97 -8.80
N SER A 223 32.85 8.84 -9.47
CA SER A 223 33.57 8.54 -10.71
C SER A 223 32.74 7.67 -11.64
N ALA A 224 32.90 7.83 -12.93
CA ALA A 224 32.14 7.11 -13.95
C ALA A 224 32.08 5.60 -13.70
N GLY A 225 30.90 5.02 -13.88
CA GLY A 225 30.59 3.59 -13.64
C GLY A 225 30.31 3.23 -12.19
N LYS A 226 30.24 4.20 -11.27
CA LYS A 226 29.86 3.97 -9.86
C LYS A 226 28.56 4.69 -9.56
N LEU A 227 27.72 4.08 -8.72
CA LEU A 227 26.50 4.74 -8.26
C LEU A 227 26.85 5.96 -7.41
N TRP A 228 26.30 7.12 -7.76
CA TRP A 228 26.47 8.35 -7.00
C TRP A 228 25.22 9.24 -7.12
N GLY A 229 25.21 10.39 -6.44
CA GLY A 229 24.13 11.38 -6.52
C GLY A 229 24.65 12.76 -6.94
N THR A 230 23.76 13.61 -7.41
CA THR A 230 24.06 14.97 -7.87
C THR A 230 24.21 16.00 -6.74
N SER A 231 24.18 15.57 -5.46
CA SER A 231 24.34 16.47 -4.31
C SER A 231 25.50 16.06 -3.42
N THR A 232 26.16 17.07 -2.85
CA THR A 232 27.31 16.91 -1.94
C THR A 232 26.99 17.27 -0.49
N SER A 233 25.77 17.75 -0.19
CA SER A 233 25.37 18.16 1.17
C SER A 233 23.87 18.03 1.41
N GLY A 234 23.45 18.01 2.68
CA GLY A 234 22.03 17.94 3.08
C GLY A 234 21.42 16.54 3.01
N ASN A 235 20.09 16.47 3.09
CA ASN A 235 19.31 15.22 3.12
C ASN A 235 19.27 14.46 1.79
N ASN A 236 19.85 15.02 0.74
CA ASN A 236 19.86 14.45 -0.60
C ASN A 236 21.21 13.85 -1.01
N THR A 237 22.20 13.83 -0.11
CA THR A 237 23.53 13.27 -0.41
C THR A 237 23.54 11.75 -0.43
N ILE A 238 24.56 11.20 -1.08
CA ILE A 238 24.98 9.79 -0.92
C ILE A 238 25.99 9.62 0.22
N GLY A 239 26.39 10.69 0.86
CA GLY A 239 27.25 10.71 2.03
C GLY A 239 28.70 10.32 1.75
N SER A 240 29.04 9.04 1.69
CA SER A 240 30.42 8.56 1.53
C SER A 240 30.58 7.53 0.42
N VAL A 241 31.78 7.44 -0.12
CA VAL A 241 32.18 6.32 -0.98
C VAL A 241 32.05 4.99 -0.24
N GLY A 242 31.84 3.91 -0.96
CA GLY A 242 31.71 2.59 -0.34
C GLY A 242 31.14 1.55 -1.30
N THR A 243 30.49 0.56 -0.73
CA THR A 243 29.86 -0.54 -1.48
C THR A 243 28.48 -0.81 -0.92
N LEU A 244 27.50 -0.99 -1.79
CA LEU A 244 26.26 -1.69 -1.45
C LEU A 244 26.54 -3.18 -1.54
N SER A 245 26.34 -3.93 -0.46
CA SER A 245 26.54 -5.37 -0.44
C SER A 245 25.60 -6.09 -1.40
N ALA A 246 25.86 -7.35 -1.73
CA ALA A 246 24.93 -8.18 -2.50
C ALA A 246 23.60 -8.38 -1.79
N ASP A 247 23.59 -8.34 -0.46
CA ASP A 247 22.36 -8.52 0.35
C ASP A 247 21.45 -7.30 0.37
N TYR A 248 21.98 -6.10 0.07
CA TYR A 248 21.15 -4.89 -0.04
C TYR A 248 20.27 -5.00 -1.30
N PRO A 249 18.93 -4.98 -1.18
CA PRO A 249 18.05 -5.11 -2.33
C PRO A 249 18.21 -3.95 -3.31
N LYS A 250 18.72 -4.24 -4.50
CA LYS A 250 18.92 -3.24 -5.55
C LYS A 250 17.72 -3.12 -6.47
N GLY A 251 16.77 -4.05 -6.34
CA GLY A 251 15.59 -4.12 -7.19
C GLY A 251 15.82 -4.82 -8.52
N TYR A 252 16.99 -5.44 -8.78
CA TYR A 252 17.16 -6.26 -9.96
C TYR A 252 16.32 -7.54 -9.87
N LYS A 253 16.36 -8.26 -8.74
CA LYS A 253 15.45 -9.38 -8.47
C LYS A 253 14.00 -8.95 -8.50
N GLY A 254 13.11 -9.89 -8.81
CA GLY A 254 11.67 -9.66 -8.74
C GLY A 254 11.21 -9.43 -7.30
N PHE A 255 10.24 -8.54 -7.13
CA PHE A 255 9.64 -8.26 -5.85
C PHE A 255 8.18 -7.84 -6.01
N TYR A 256 7.44 -7.93 -4.94
CA TYR A 256 6.08 -7.41 -4.83
C TYR A 256 6.10 -6.10 -4.03
N MET A 257 5.36 -5.09 -4.49
CA MET A 257 5.16 -3.83 -3.79
C MET A 257 3.67 -3.62 -3.53
N MET A 258 3.30 -3.14 -2.35
CA MET A 258 1.91 -2.75 -2.07
C MET A 258 1.40 -1.83 -3.18
N LYS A 259 0.25 -2.17 -3.77
CA LYS A 259 -0.33 -1.41 -4.89
C LYS A 259 -0.69 0.01 -4.46
N TYR A 260 -1.16 0.16 -3.23
CA TYR A 260 -1.56 1.41 -2.61
C TYR A 260 -0.71 1.70 -1.37
N GLU A 261 -0.73 2.95 -0.92
CA GLU A 261 -0.33 3.29 0.44
C GLU A 261 -1.19 2.54 1.45
N LEU A 262 -0.66 2.31 2.65
CA LEU A 262 -1.42 1.71 3.75
C LEU A 262 -2.65 2.55 4.07
N SER A 263 -3.84 1.94 4.08
CA SER A 263 -5.07 2.65 4.47
C SER A 263 -5.25 2.69 6.00
N GLN A 264 -6.11 3.61 6.47
CA GLN A 264 -6.44 3.73 7.89
C GLN A 264 -7.12 2.47 8.42
N GLY A 265 -8.01 1.86 7.66
CA GLY A 265 -8.64 0.59 8.02
C GLY A 265 -7.62 -0.54 8.21
N GLN A 266 -6.64 -0.65 7.33
CA GLN A 266 -5.57 -1.66 7.47
C GLN A 266 -4.69 -1.42 8.71
N TYR A 267 -4.36 -0.15 9.02
CA TYR A 267 -3.59 0.17 10.22
C TYR A 267 -4.40 -0.07 11.51
N ARG A 268 -5.70 0.27 11.53
CA ARG A 268 -6.63 -0.07 12.62
C ARG A 268 -6.67 -1.59 12.85
N ASP A 269 -6.77 -2.38 11.79
CA ASP A 269 -6.82 -3.85 11.89
C ASP A 269 -5.51 -4.42 12.44
N PHE A 270 -4.36 -3.85 12.07
CA PHE A 270 -3.08 -4.14 12.70
C PHE A 270 -3.12 -3.85 14.21
N LEU A 271 -3.50 -2.64 14.62
CA LEU A 271 -3.60 -2.26 16.04
C LEU A 271 -4.49 -3.23 16.84
N ASN A 272 -5.60 -3.69 16.25
CA ASN A 272 -6.57 -4.59 16.87
C ASN A 272 -6.10 -6.07 16.96
N THR A 273 -4.84 -6.34 16.65
CA THR A 273 -4.21 -7.66 16.86
C THR A 273 -3.08 -7.62 17.87
N LEU A 274 -2.79 -6.47 18.46
CA LEU A 274 -1.66 -6.23 19.34
C LEU A 274 -2.04 -6.38 20.83
N THR A 275 -1.03 -6.65 21.68
CA THR A 275 -1.18 -6.47 23.14
C THR A 275 -1.35 -4.99 23.49
N ARG A 276 -1.86 -4.70 24.69
CA ARG A 276 -1.94 -3.31 25.20
C ARG A 276 -0.60 -2.59 25.13
N ALA A 277 0.48 -3.24 25.54
CA ALA A 277 1.82 -2.64 25.55
C ALA A 277 2.30 -2.29 24.13
N GLN A 278 2.07 -3.19 23.18
CA GLN A 278 2.37 -2.95 21.77
C GLN A 278 1.51 -1.83 21.19
N GLN A 279 0.21 -1.77 21.52
CA GLN A 279 -0.70 -0.70 21.09
C GLN A 279 -0.21 0.67 21.57
N VAL A 280 0.14 0.80 22.86
CA VAL A 280 0.67 2.05 23.45
C VAL A 280 1.92 2.53 22.70
N ALA A 281 2.77 1.63 22.25
CA ALA A 281 3.95 1.97 21.47
C ALA A 281 3.63 2.43 20.03
N ARG A 282 2.44 2.08 19.50
CA ARG A 282 2.04 2.34 18.10
C ARG A 282 1.02 3.47 17.93
N VAL A 283 0.60 4.11 19.01
CA VAL A 283 -0.32 5.26 18.99
C VAL A 283 0.27 6.46 19.70
N ALA A 284 -0.27 7.64 19.44
CA ALA A 284 0.12 8.87 20.13
C ALA A 284 -0.67 9.10 21.43
N SER A 285 -1.87 8.53 21.53
CA SER A 285 -2.77 8.67 22.67
C SER A 285 -3.50 7.36 22.97
N ILE A 286 -3.80 7.14 24.26
CA ILE A 286 -4.70 6.08 24.74
C ILE A 286 -5.87 6.67 25.55
N VAL A 287 -6.16 7.94 25.38
CA VAL A 287 -7.28 8.62 26.02
C VAL A 287 -8.56 8.30 25.26
N ALA A 288 -9.61 7.90 25.99
CA ALA A 288 -10.91 7.59 25.44
C ALA A 288 -11.42 8.72 24.54
N ASP A 289 -12.02 8.35 23.40
CA ASP A 289 -12.61 9.25 22.42
C ASP A 289 -11.60 10.22 21.72
N TYR A 290 -10.29 9.94 21.79
CA TYR A 290 -9.26 10.72 21.10
C TYR A 290 -8.84 10.04 19.80
N TYR A 291 -8.24 10.84 18.89
CA TYR A 291 -7.48 10.29 17.77
C TYR A 291 -6.27 9.50 18.24
N ALA A 292 -6.05 8.35 17.63
CA ALA A 292 -4.98 7.45 18.03
C ALA A 292 -3.59 7.90 17.59
N LEU A 293 -3.44 8.51 16.41
CA LEU A 293 -2.15 8.75 15.77
C LEU A 293 -1.64 10.20 15.83
N PRO A 294 -2.43 11.26 15.67
CA PRO A 294 -1.93 12.63 15.68
C PRO A 294 -1.24 13.01 17.00
N ASN A 295 -0.03 13.55 16.90
CA ASN A 295 0.77 13.96 18.09
C ASN A 295 0.17 15.12 18.89
N THR A 296 -0.76 15.86 18.31
CA THR A 296 -1.43 17.02 18.93
C THR A 296 -2.80 16.66 19.47
N ALA A 297 -3.03 15.37 19.78
CA ALA A 297 -4.29 14.88 20.31
C ALA A 297 -4.59 15.52 21.69
N THR A 298 -5.23 16.67 21.65
CA THR A 298 -5.92 17.28 22.80
C THR A 298 -7.42 17.15 22.57
N ALA A 299 -8.23 17.14 23.64
CA ALA A 299 -9.69 17.12 23.53
C ALA A 299 -10.26 18.27 22.66
N ALA A 300 -9.49 19.35 22.49
CA ALA A 300 -9.82 20.49 21.63
C ALA A 300 -9.74 20.16 20.12
N ASN A 301 -9.18 19.01 19.72
CA ASN A 301 -9.00 18.62 18.33
C ASN A 301 -10.12 17.70 17.83
N ILE A 302 -11.13 17.43 18.62
CA ILE A 302 -12.35 16.74 18.19
C ILE A 302 -13.03 17.62 17.13
N GLY A 303 -13.13 17.12 15.90
CA GLY A 303 -13.71 17.87 14.78
C GLY A 303 -12.80 18.95 14.18
N ASN A 304 -11.51 19.01 14.50
CA ASN A 304 -10.60 20.02 13.97
C ASN A 304 -9.82 19.50 12.74
N THR A 305 -9.59 20.39 11.78
CA THR A 305 -8.77 20.17 10.57
C THR A 305 -7.32 19.79 10.84
N SER A 306 -6.85 19.89 12.08
CA SER A 306 -5.47 19.57 12.51
C SER A 306 -5.12 18.09 12.48
N ASN A 307 -6.08 17.17 12.30
CA ASN A 307 -5.82 15.74 12.14
C ASN A 307 -5.49 15.33 10.70
N TYR A 308 -5.57 16.25 9.76
CA TYR A 308 -5.31 15.99 8.33
C TYR A 308 -5.99 14.71 7.84
N ARG A 309 -7.29 14.57 8.13
CA ARG A 309 -8.15 13.46 7.72
C ARG A 309 -7.77 12.08 8.29
N ASN A 310 -7.01 12.01 9.39
CA ASN A 310 -6.83 10.75 10.12
C ASN A 310 -8.03 10.52 11.04
N GLY A 311 -8.81 9.47 10.78
CA GLY A 311 -10.03 9.10 11.50
C GLY A 311 -9.87 7.91 12.45
N ILE A 312 -8.63 7.39 12.68
CA ILE A 312 -8.44 6.28 13.62
C ILE A 312 -8.61 6.79 15.05
N ARG A 313 -9.57 6.24 15.78
CA ARG A 313 -9.96 6.71 17.12
C ARG A 313 -9.98 5.60 18.16
N LEU A 314 -9.86 6.05 19.42
CA LEU A 314 -10.11 5.23 20.58
C LEU A 314 -11.61 5.19 20.89
N PRO A 315 -12.12 4.10 21.47
CA PRO A 315 -13.51 4.00 21.88
C PRO A 315 -13.85 5.04 22.94
N ALA A 316 -15.13 5.36 23.09
CA ALA A 316 -15.66 6.26 24.12
C ALA A 316 -15.31 5.81 25.57
N SER A 317 -14.96 4.53 25.75
CA SER A 317 -14.46 3.99 27.02
C SER A 317 -13.29 3.04 26.76
N VAL A 318 -12.12 3.37 27.26
CA VAL A 318 -10.93 2.53 27.17
C VAL A 318 -10.90 1.56 28.35
N PRO A 319 -10.79 0.23 28.12
CA PRO A 319 -10.71 -0.74 29.21
C PRO A 319 -9.49 -0.48 30.11
N GLY A 320 -9.61 -0.76 31.41
CA GLY A 320 -8.50 -0.60 32.37
C GLY A 320 -7.36 -1.59 32.15
N SER A 321 -7.63 -2.74 31.52
CA SER A 321 -6.65 -3.79 31.18
C SER A 321 -7.02 -4.46 29.87
N GLY A 322 -6.11 -5.25 29.29
CA GLY A 322 -6.28 -5.92 28.01
C GLY A 322 -6.21 -4.96 26.81
N PRO A 323 -6.28 -5.47 25.57
CA PRO A 323 -6.19 -4.67 24.35
C PRO A 323 -7.33 -3.67 24.22
N ILE A 324 -7.04 -2.55 23.55
CA ILE A 324 -8.03 -1.56 23.12
C ILE A 324 -8.57 -2.00 21.77
N THR A 325 -9.87 -1.80 21.52
CA THR A 325 -10.44 -1.92 20.20
C THR A 325 -10.52 -0.53 19.56
N PHE A 326 -9.68 -0.28 18.56
CA PHE A 326 -9.70 0.95 17.77
C PHE A 326 -10.75 0.86 16.66
N GLY A 327 -11.33 2.00 16.31
CA GLY A 327 -12.21 2.14 15.15
C GLY A 327 -11.72 3.25 14.22
N CYS A 328 -12.25 3.28 13.01
CA CYS A 328 -12.29 4.49 12.21
C CYS A 328 -13.61 5.23 12.54
N ASP A 329 -13.58 6.55 12.58
CA ASP A 329 -14.72 7.43 12.89
C ASP A 329 -14.36 8.84 12.34
N TYR A 330 -14.35 8.94 11.02
CA TYR A 330 -13.95 10.16 10.32
C TYR A 330 -15.00 11.28 10.47
N ASP A 331 -16.27 10.94 10.48
CA ASP A 331 -17.38 11.88 10.60
C ASP A 331 -17.75 12.26 12.04
N HIS A 332 -17.14 11.58 13.05
CA HIS A 332 -17.25 11.88 14.48
C HIS A 332 -18.64 11.65 15.10
N ASP A 333 -19.37 10.71 14.60
CA ASP A 333 -20.69 10.38 15.15
C ASP A 333 -20.66 9.32 16.26
N GLN A 334 -19.46 8.72 16.54
CA GLN A 334 -19.19 7.66 17.52
C GLN A 334 -19.79 6.30 17.14
N VAL A 335 -20.24 6.13 15.92
CA VAL A 335 -20.52 4.84 15.32
C VAL A 335 -19.30 4.47 14.49
N TYR A 336 -18.59 3.42 14.83
CA TYR A 336 -17.29 3.13 14.28
C TYR A 336 -17.34 2.15 13.11
N ASN A 337 -16.49 2.35 12.12
CA ASN A 337 -16.28 1.47 10.97
C ASN A 337 -17.50 1.40 10.03
N GLU A 338 -18.16 2.52 9.85
CA GLU A 338 -19.19 2.73 8.84
C GLU A 338 -18.58 3.08 7.48
N THR A 339 -19.41 3.18 6.46
CA THR A 339 -18.98 3.54 5.11
C THR A 339 -18.49 4.99 4.99
N THR A 340 -18.74 5.84 5.99
CA THR A 340 -18.35 7.26 6.08
C THR A 340 -17.08 7.49 6.91
N ASP A 341 -16.48 6.45 7.46
CA ASP A 341 -15.45 6.51 8.50
C ASP A 341 -14.02 6.58 8.03
N GLY A 342 -13.79 6.67 6.72
CA GLY A 342 -12.48 6.97 6.18
C GLY A 342 -11.48 5.80 6.18
N GLU A 343 -11.92 4.54 6.28
CA GLU A 343 -11.03 3.38 6.28
C GLU A 343 -10.14 3.30 5.03
N TRP A 344 -10.59 3.84 3.92
CA TRP A 344 -9.88 3.82 2.62
C TRP A 344 -8.92 4.99 2.43
N ILE A 345 -8.96 6.01 3.29
CA ILE A 345 -8.00 7.12 3.26
C ILE A 345 -6.61 6.60 3.60
N ALA A 346 -5.58 7.13 2.93
CA ALA A 346 -4.19 6.79 3.22
C ALA A 346 -3.84 7.12 4.69
N CYS A 347 -3.17 6.20 5.38
CA CYS A 347 -2.84 6.34 6.78
C CYS A 347 -1.62 7.23 6.97
N ASN A 348 -1.84 8.48 7.33
CA ASN A 348 -0.81 9.43 7.75
C ASN A 348 -0.47 9.29 9.24
N TYR A 349 0.46 10.12 9.73
CA TYR A 349 0.98 10.05 11.12
C TYR A 349 1.60 8.70 11.50
N VAL A 350 2.16 7.99 10.53
CA VAL A 350 2.89 6.75 10.79
C VAL A 350 4.38 7.05 10.93
N SER A 351 4.96 6.75 12.09
CA SER A 351 6.40 6.89 12.33
C SER A 351 7.20 5.77 11.65
N TRP A 352 8.54 5.91 11.60
CA TRP A 352 9.38 4.80 11.14
C TRP A 352 9.23 3.53 12.00
N PRO A 353 9.22 3.61 13.36
CA PRO A 353 8.93 2.44 14.19
C PRO A 353 7.55 1.81 13.95
N ASP A 354 6.55 2.58 13.53
CA ASP A 354 5.22 2.05 13.21
C ASP A 354 5.22 1.30 11.88
N LEU A 355 5.88 1.88 10.84
CA LEU A 355 6.11 1.20 9.55
C LEU A 355 6.85 -0.12 9.76
N TYR A 356 7.93 -0.06 10.53
CA TYR A 356 8.74 -1.22 10.89
C TYR A 356 7.87 -2.33 11.50
N ALA A 357 7.08 -1.99 12.52
CA ALA A 357 6.21 -2.95 13.20
C ALA A 357 5.11 -3.51 12.27
N TYR A 358 4.51 -2.66 11.43
CA TYR A 358 3.52 -3.12 10.45
C TYR A 358 4.13 -4.08 9.43
N ALA A 359 5.31 -3.76 8.89
CA ALA A 359 6.00 -4.61 7.93
C ALA A 359 6.34 -5.97 8.53
N ASP A 360 6.86 -5.99 9.75
CA ASP A 360 7.17 -7.21 10.50
C ASP A 360 5.92 -8.05 10.75
N TRP A 361 4.88 -7.44 11.33
CA TRP A 361 3.59 -8.08 11.59
C TRP A 361 2.96 -8.72 10.36
N ALA A 362 3.12 -8.09 9.19
CA ALA A 362 2.55 -8.56 7.93
C ALA A 362 3.46 -9.57 7.19
N GLY A 363 4.66 -9.88 7.70
CA GLY A 363 5.64 -10.70 6.98
C GLY A 363 6.19 -10.02 5.73
N LEU A 364 6.20 -8.69 5.70
CA LEU A 364 6.74 -7.85 4.63
C LEU A 364 8.11 -7.27 5.05
N ARG A 365 8.63 -6.33 4.28
CA ARG A 365 9.82 -5.54 4.63
C ARG A 365 9.70 -4.11 4.10
N PRO A 366 10.49 -3.16 4.63
CA PRO A 366 10.67 -1.88 3.99
C PRO A 366 11.23 -2.02 2.57
N MET A 367 10.86 -1.11 1.68
CA MET A 367 11.47 -1.00 0.37
C MET A 367 12.79 -0.23 0.43
N THR A 368 13.67 -0.42 -0.55
CA THR A 368 14.80 0.47 -0.79
C THR A 368 14.42 1.59 -1.75
N GLU A 369 15.18 2.69 -1.74
CA GLU A 369 14.96 3.76 -2.72
C GLU A 369 15.28 3.33 -4.17
N LEU A 370 16.08 2.28 -4.35
CA LEU A 370 16.36 1.70 -5.66
C LEU A 370 15.14 0.92 -6.18
N GLU A 371 14.52 0.12 -5.32
CA GLU A 371 13.28 -0.59 -5.64
C GLU A 371 12.14 0.38 -5.98
N LEU A 372 12.06 1.52 -5.28
CA LEU A 372 11.08 2.56 -5.57
C LEU A 372 11.25 3.12 -6.98
N GLU A 373 12.47 3.46 -7.43
CA GLU A 373 12.68 3.97 -8.79
C GLU A 373 12.36 2.91 -9.85
N LYS A 374 12.68 1.62 -9.62
CA LYS A 374 12.26 0.54 -10.51
C LYS A 374 10.75 0.41 -10.58
N ALA A 375 10.09 0.36 -9.45
CA ALA A 375 8.62 0.25 -9.35
C ALA A 375 7.91 1.42 -10.05
N SER A 376 8.50 2.60 -9.98
CA SER A 376 8.00 3.82 -10.61
C SER A 376 8.15 3.81 -12.13
N ARG A 377 9.38 3.64 -12.61
CA ARG A 377 9.76 3.81 -14.03
C ARG A 377 9.60 2.55 -14.86
N GLY A 378 9.84 1.38 -14.27
CA GLY A 378 9.95 0.12 -15.00
C GLY A 378 11.29 -0.02 -15.74
N PRO A 379 11.37 -0.89 -16.75
CA PRO A 379 12.60 -1.21 -17.47
C PRO A 379 12.92 -0.23 -18.62
N VAL A 380 12.14 0.84 -18.76
CA VAL A 380 12.27 1.80 -19.87
C VAL A 380 13.39 2.80 -19.64
N ASN A 381 13.85 3.43 -20.71
CA ASN A 381 14.81 4.54 -20.60
C ASN A 381 14.19 5.71 -19.82
N PRO A 382 14.94 6.34 -18.91
CA PRO A 382 14.48 7.48 -18.14
C PRO A 382 14.12 8.68 -19.02
N VAL A 383 13.10 9.41 -18.59
CA VAL A 383 12.77 10.73 -19.13
C VAL A 383 13.16 11.78 -18.08
N ALA A 384 13.98 12.77 -18.49
CA ALA A 384 14.43 13.82 -17.57
C ALA A 384 13.26 14.50 -16.86
N ASN A 385 13.30 14.58 -15.53
CA ASN A 385 12.28 15.19 -14.68
C ASN A 385 10.90 14.51 -14.71
N GLU A 386 10.83 13.22 -15.03
CA GLU A 386 9.58 12.49 -15.13
C GLU A 386 8.90 12.22 -13.77
N TYR A 387 7.57 12.14 -13.83
CA TYR A 387 6.74 11.54 -12.79
C TYR A 387 6.53 10.05 -13.03
N VAL A 388 5.94 9.36 -12.08
CA VAL A 388 5.74 7.90 -12.12
C VAL A 388 4.97 7.40 -13.35
N TRP A 389 4.15 8.23 -13.95
CA TRP A 389 3.43 7.89 -15.20
C TRP A 389 4.28 8.04 -16.48
N GLY A 390 5.58 8.38 -16.35
CA GLY A 390 6.58 8.30 -17.43
C GLY A 390 6.67 9.54 -18.32
N ASN A 391 6.17 10.70 -17.88
CA ASN A 391 6.37 11.97 -18.55
C ASN A 391 6.42 13.13 -17.55
N THR A 392 6.58 14.37 -18.04
CA THR A 392 6.78 15.58 -17.23
C THR A 392 5.51 16.41 -17.03
N THR A 393 4.36 15.97 -17.54
CA THR A 393 3.09 16.70 -17.41
C THR A 393 2.35 16.30 -16.16
N ILE A 394 1.97 17.26 -15.33
CA ILE A 394 1.19 17.06 -14.11
C ILE A 394 -0.02 18.00 -14.11
N ALA A 395 -1.16 17.52 -13.67
CA ALA A 395 -2.36 18.33 -13.52
C ALA A 395 -2.17 19.38 -12.43
N ALA A 396 -2.88 20.49 -12.52
CA ALA A 396 -2.92 21.48 -11.44
C ALA A 396 -3.60 20.86 -10.20
N ALA A 397 -2.96 20.97 -9.05
CA ALA A 397 -3.47 20.41 -7.80
C ALA A 397 -4.53 21.34 -7.17
N THR A 398 -5.74 21.34 -7.74
CA THR A 398 -6.87 22.15 -7.27
C THR A 398 -8.14 21.29 -7.19
N TYR A 399 -7.99 20.04 -6.78
CA TYR A 399 -9.10 19.09 -6.72
C TYR A 399 -10.08 19.44 -5.60
N THR A 400 -11.37 19.13 -5.83
CA THR A 400 -12.35 18.99 -4.75
C THR A 400 -12.82 17.54 -4.71
N LEU A 401 -13.18 17.09 -3.53
CA LEU A 401 -13.65 15.72 -3.32
C LEU A 401 -15.15 15.60 -3.52
N ASP A 402 -15.57 14.44 -3.99
CA ASP A 402 -16.91 13.92 -3.89
C ASP A 402 -16.93 12.84 -2.81
N SER A 403 -17.99 12.79 -2.01
CA SER A 403 -18.17 11.82 -0.92
C SER A 403 -16.94 11.68 0.02
N PRO A 404 -16.43 12.77 0.62
CA PRO A 404 -15.20 12.74 1.40
C PRO A 404 -15.34 11.83 2.64
N GLY A 405 -14.39 10.91 2.82
CA GLY A 405 -14.38 9.93 3.90
C GLY A 405 -15.12 8.62 3.57
N GLU A 406 -15.88 8.57 2.50
CA GLU A 406 -16.60 7.36 2.09
C GLU A 406 -15.72 6.39 1.28
N ALA A 407 -16.15 5.15 1.20
CA ALA A 407 -15.58 4.16 0.28
C ALA A 407 -15.64 4.62 -1.19
N SER A 408 -16.64 5.44 -1.52
CA SER A 408 -16.88 6.04 -2.83
C SER A 408 -16.13 7.35 -3.07
N GLU A 409 -15.32 7.83 -2.13
CA GLU A 409 -14.57 9.09 -2.27
C GLU A 409 -13.89 9.20 -3.63
N GLY A 410 -14.19 10.26 -4.35
CA GLY A 410 -13.70 10.54 -5.69
C GLY A 410 -13.29 11.99 -5.89
N ILE A 411 -12.84 12.32 -7.08
CA ILE A 411 -12.52 13.69 -7.49
C ILE A 411 -13.73 14.31 -8.18
N ALA A 412 -14.32 15.33 -7.56
CA ALA A 412 -15.47 16.05 -8.10
C ALA A 412 -15.08 17.06 -9.19
N THR A 413 -13.95 17.78 -9.03
CA THR A 413 -13.53 18.81 -9.98
C THR A 413 -12.04 18.72 -10.32
N ASN A 414 -11.67 19.23 -11.50
CA ASN A 414 -10.30 19.40 -11.97
C ASN A 414 -9.51 18.10 -12.22
N TYR A 415 -10.19 16.95 -12.33
CA TYR A 415 -9.54 15.75 -12.84
C TYR A 415 -9.05 15.97 -14.28
N SER A 416 -7.76 15.72 -14.52
CA SER A 416 -7.20 15.85 -15.87
C SER A 416 -7.36 14.55 -16.65
N THR A 417 -7.83 14.65 -17.90
CA THR A 417 -7.94 13.53 -18.84
C THR A 417 -6.72 13.39 -19.77
N SER A 418 -5.66 14.20 -19.58
CA SER A 418 -4.48 14.20 -20.44
C SER A 418 -3.15 14.34 -19.70
N ALA A 419 -3.13 14.96 -18.51
CA ALA A 419 -1.95 15.05 -17.64
C ALA A 419 -2.07 14.07 -16.47
N GLY A 420 -0.93 13.78 -15.83
CA GLY A 420 -0.93 12.93 -14.64
C GLY A 420 -1.59 13.60 -13.45
N ASN A 421 -2.47 12.87 -12.78
CA ASN A 421 -3.13 13.35 -11.58
C ASN A 421 -2.37 12.88 -10.33
N ALA A 422 -2.13 13.80 -9.40
CA ALA A 422 -1.49 13.55 -8.12
C ALA A 422 -1.92 14.59 -7.09
N VAL A 423 -1.96 14.24 -5.81
CA VAL A 423 -2.20 15.20 -4.72
C VAL A 423 -0.87 15.79 -4.27
N TYR A 424 -0.69 17.08 -4.52
CA TYR A 424 0.51 17.84 -4.17
C TYR A 424 0.14 19.31 -4.02
N ASN A 425 1.00 20.16 -3.42
CA ASN A 425 0.83 21.59 -3.24
C ASN A 425 -0.30 21.97 -2.26
N SER A 426 0.07 22.47 -1.09
CA SER A 426 -0.81 22.80 0.05
C SER A 426 -1.95 23.82 -0.24
N THR A 427 -2.01 24.38 -1.43
CA THR A 427 -3.12 25.26 -1.86
C THR A 427 -4.31 24.48 -2.42
N ASP A 428 -4.21 23.17 -2.51
CA ASP A 428 -5.31 22.28 -2.83
C ASP A 428 -6.43 22.42 -1.78
N PRO A 429 -7.70 22.59 -2.18
CA PRO A 429 -8.84 22.65 -1.26
C PRO A 429 -8.97 21.42 -0.33
N VAL A 430 -8.46 20.27 -0.73
CA VAL A 430 -8.40 19.09 0.13
C VAL A 430 -7.47 19.32 1.33
N GLY A 431 -6.32 19.96 1.12
CA GLY A 431 -5.35 20.33 2.15
C GLY A 431 -4.86 19.17 3.01
N SER A 432 -4.91 17.94 2.49
CA SER A 432 -4.59 16.71 3.22
C SER A 432 -4.49 15.50 2.30
N VAL A 433 -4.33 14.32 2.90
CA VAL A 433 -4.31 13.01 2.24
C VAL A 433 -5.69 12.63 1.69
N VAL A 434 -5.71 11.78 0.68
CA VAL A 434 -6.93 11.28 0.04
C VAL A 434 -7.03 9.76 0.13
N ARG A 435 -8.16 9.24 -0.33
CA ARG A 435 -8.42 7.81 -0.49
C ARG A 435 -7.38 7.17 -1.42
N CYS A 436 -6.88 6.00 -1.03
CA CYS A 436 -5.99 5.19 -1.85
C CYS A 436 -6.65 4.85 -3.20
N GLY A 437 -5.92 5.05 -4.31
CA GLY A 437 -6.41 4.76 -5.65
C GLY A 437 -7.46 5.73 -6.21
N ILE A 438 -7.63 6.90 -5.62
CA ILE A 438 -8.71 7.85 -5.97
C ILE A 438 -8.75 8.22 -7.45
N PHE A 439 -7.59 8.44 -8.09
CA PHE A 439 -7.53 8.81 -9.50
C PHE A 439 -7.80 7.63 -10.43
N ALA A 440 -7.47 6.41 -10.02
CA ALA A 440 -7.76 5.20 -10.79
C ALA A 440 -9.26 4.88 -10.82
N ALA A 441 -9.98 5.24 -9.77
CA ALA A 441 -11.42 5.02 -9.65
C ALA A 441 -12.26 6.03 -10.44
N ASN A 442 -11.68 7.12 -10.96
CA ASN A 442 -12.43 8.14 -11.68
C ASN A 442 -12.92 7.63 -13.04
N ALA A 443 -14.21 7.86 -13.34
CA ALA A 443 -14.83 7.42 -14.60
C ALA A 443 -14.19 8.03 -15.87
N ASN A 444 -13.46 9.15 -15.73
CA ASN A 444 -12.70 9.79 -16.82
C ASN A 444 -11.26 9.25 -16.94
N ASN A 445 -10.88 8.25 -16.16
CA ASN A 445 -9.57 7.63 -16.26
C ASN A 445 -9.39 6.96 -17.64
N THR A 446 -8.34 7.33 -18.35
CA THR A 446 -8.01 6.78 -19.68
C THR A 446 -6.75 5.92 -19.68
N GLY A 447 -6.18 5.62 -18.50
CA GLY A 447 -5.04 4.76 -18.33
C GLY A 447 -3.95 5.31 -17.40
N ARG A 448 -2.71 4.81 -17.55
CA ARG A 448 -1.59 5.06 -16.66
C ARG A 448 -1.39 6.52 -16.27
N ILE A 449 -1.39 7.44 -17.25
CA ILE A 449 -1.11 8.86 -17.01
C ILE A 449 -2.20 9.46 -16.13
N THR A 450 -3.45 9.32 -16.53
CA THR A 450 -4.59 9.97 -15.86
C THR A 450 -4.92 9.35 -14.50
N SER A 451 -4.59 8.07 -14.28
CA SER A 451 -4.70 7.45 -12.96
C SER A 451 -3.55 7.77 -12.02
N GLY A 452 -2.50 8.48 -12.48
CA GLY A 452 -1.30 8.72 -11.69
C GLY A 452 -0.46 7.46 -11.41
N ALA A 453 -0.67 6.39 -12.18
CA ALA A 453 -0.05 5.09 -11.95
C ALA A 453 1.42 5.02 -12.40
N SER A 454 2.20 4.20 -11.71
CA SER A 454 3.55 3.82 -12.12
C SER A 454 3.54 2.93 -13.38
N TYR A 455 4.72 2.56 -13.87
CA TYR A 455 4.86 1.64 -15.01
C TYR A 455 4.11 0.32 -14.81
N TYR A 456 4.15 -0.22 -13.60
CA TYR A 456 3.53 -1.50 -13.26
C TYR A 456 2.10 -1.36 -12.67
N GLY A 457 1.54 -0.16 -12.62
CA GLY A 457 0.18 0.06 -12.09
C GLY A 457 0.12 0.25 -10.57
N ILE A 458 1.24 0.57 -9.93
CA ILE A 458 1.29 0.97 -8.51
C ILE A 458 0.84 2.42 -8.42
N MET A 459 -0.04 2.73 -7.47
CA MET A 459 -0.69 4.03 -7.32
C MET A 459 0.04 4.90 -6.28
N GLU A 460 -0.17 6.22 -6.35
CA GLU A 460 0.29 7.25 -5.39
C GLU A 460 1.81 7.26 -5.12
N LEU A 461 2.67 6.76 -6.02
CA LEU A 461 4.12 6.93 -5.89
C LEU A 461 4.60 8.35 -6.25
N SER A 462 3.68 9.23 -6.69
CA SER A 462 3.88 10.67 -6.90
C SER A 462 2.81 11.43 -6.13
N GLY A 463 3.17 12.05 -4.99
CA GLY A 463 2.26 12.83 -4.14
C GLY A 463 1.58 12.01 -3.05
N ASN A 464 0.53 12.54 -2.48
CA ASN A 464 -0.25 12.07 -1.34
C ASN A 464 0.57 11.97 -0.04
N LEU A 465 1.28 10.87 0.23
CA LEU A 465 2.15 10.73 1.40
C LEU A 465 3.61 10.46 1.00
N TRP A 466 4.55 10.92 1.83
CA TRP A 466 5.93 10.50 1.70
C TRP A 466 6.07 8.98 1.80
N GLU A 467 6.66 8.39 0.79
CA GLU A 467 7.19 7.04 0.85
C GLU A 467 8.44 6.98 1.73
N ARG A 468 8.57 5.93 2.55
CA ARG A 468 9.64 5.80 3.54
C ARG A 468 10.61 4.66 3.18
N PRO A 469 11.46 4.80 2.16
CA PRO A 469 12.42 3.78 1.77
C PRO A 469 13.65 3.76 2.68
N VAL A 470 14.35 2.62 2.68
CA VAL A 470 15.71 2.51 3.17
C VAL A 470 16.65 3.19 2.16
N THR A 471 17.47 4.13 2.65
CA THR A 471 18.33 4.95 1.80
C THR A 471 19.71 4.32 1.57
N ALA A 472 20.24 4.46 0.35
CA ALA A 472 21.66 4.25 0.07
C ALA A 472 22.55 5.43 0.53
N GLY A 473 21.94 6.49 1.06
CA GLY A 473 22.59 7.75 1.42
C GLY A 473 23.52 7.68 2.64
N ASN A 474 23.36 6.68 3.50
CA ASN A 474 24.21 6.51 4.69
C ASN A 474 24.55 5.05 5.00
N THR A 475 25.45 4.83 5.96
CA THR A 475 25.98 3.50 6.32
C THR A 475 24.92 2.59 6.93
N GLU A 476 24.01 3.12 7.75
CA GLU A 476 22.95 2.35 8.40
C GLU A 476 21.96 1.81 7.35
N GLY A 477 21.58 2.64 6.39
CA GLY A 477 20.73 2.21 5.29
C GLY A 477 21.40 1.15 4.42
N ARG A 478 22.71 1.31 4.11
CA ARG A 478 23.47 0.33 3.31
C ARG A 478 23.66 -1.03 3.98
N ALA A 479 23.52 -1.10 5.30
CA ALA A 479 23.57 -2.35 6.06
C ALA A 479 22.28 -3.18 5.95
N PHE A 480 21.23 -2.65 5.35
CA PHE A 480 19.95 -3.34 5.15
C PHE A 480 20.13 -4.59 4.28
N THR A 481 19.61 -5.73 4.74
CA THR A 481 19.77 -7.03 4.07
C THR A 481 18.51 -7.53 3.35
N GLY A 482 17.42 -6.78 3.40
CA GLY A 482 16.17 -7.18 2.74
C GLY A 482 15.46 -8.39 3.38
N THR A 483 15.81 -8.76 4.61
CA THR A 483 15.12 -9.81 5.38
C THR A 483 13.64 -9.42 5.55
N HIS A 484 12.74 -10.39 5.42
CA HIS A 484 11.31 -10.18 5.70
C HIS A 484 11.02 -10.22 7.19
N GLY A 485 9.93 -9.58 7.60
CA GLY A 485 9.32 -9.77 8.91
C GLY A 485 8.82 -11.20 9.10
N ASP A 486 8.76 -11.64 10.34
CA ASP A 486 8.33 -13.00 10.70
C ASP A 486 6.89 -13.10 11.18
N GLY A 487 6.20 -11.97 11.30
CA GLY A 487 4.81 -11.87 11.75
C GLY A 487 4.65 -11.75 13.26
N ASP A 488 5.75 -11.76 14.03
CA ASP A 488 5.73 -11.72 15.49
C ASP A 488 6.47 -10.50 16.05
N LEU A 489 5.74 -9.60 16.70
CA LEU A 489 6.28 -8.39 17.35
C LEU A 489 6.80 -8.64 18.76
N SER A 490 6.82 -9.87 19.28
CA SER A 490 7.42 -10.19 20.58
C SER A 490 8.95 -10.25 20.49
N THR A 491 9.50 -10.52 19.30
CA THR A 491 10.93 -10.44 19.02
C THR A 491 11.36 -8.99 18.81
N ALA A 492 12.47 -8.61 19.42
CA ALA A 492 12.80 -7.19 19.61
C ALA A 492 13.09 -6.41 18.32
N THR A 493 13.56 -7.05 17.25
CA THR A 493 13.88 -6.39 15.96
C THR A 493 14.16 -7.42 14.87
N VAL A 494 13.72 -7.15 13.65
CA VAL A 494 14.20 -7.90 12.48
C VAL A 494 15.64 -7.52 12.21
N THR A 495 16.52 -8.48 12.24
CA THR A 495 17.96 -8.26 12.04
C THR A 495 18.24 -7.65 10.66
N GLY A 496 19.06 -6.62 10.62
CA GLY A 496 19.49 -5.95 9.39
C GLY A 496 18.55 -4.84 8.91
N TRP A 497 17.49 -4.50 9.65
CA TRP A 497 16.67 -3.32 9.35
C TRP A 497 17.22 -2.07 10.05
N PRO A 498 17.04 -0.86 9.47
CA PRO A 498 17.37 0.39 10.15
C PRO A 498 16.63 0.50 11.49
N ALA A 499 17.32 0.95 12.52
CA ALA A 499 16.78 1.05 13.89
C ALA A 499 15.59 2.02 13.98
N GLY A 500 14.87 1.98 15.11
CA GLY A 500 13.72 2.85 15.39
C GLY A 500 14.04 4.36 15.40
N THR A 501 15.32 4.73 15.42
CA THR A 501 15.80 6.12 15.25
C THR A 501 15.64 6.64 13.82
N ALA A 502 15.23 5.81 12.87
CA ALA A 502 15.12 6.09 11.44
C ALA A 502 16.45 6.46 10.75
N LEU A 503 17.59 6.29 11.39
CA LEU A 503 18.89 6.36 10.73
C LEU A 503 18.92 5.28 9.63
N GLY A 504 19.30 5.66 8.42
CA GLY A 504 19.26 4.73 7.29
C GLY A 504 17.98 4.75 6.47
N THR A 505 17.05 5.64 6.78
CA THR A 505 15.81 5.84 5.99
C THR A 505 15.76 7.20 5.32
N GLY A 506 14.75 7.41 4.48
CA GLY A 506 14.50 8.69 3.84
C GLY A 506 13.04 8.89 3.48
N CYS A 507 12.80 9.94 2.71
CA CYS A 507 11.50 10.26 2.15
C CYS A 507 11.62 10.41 0.62
N ARG A 508 10.66 9.85 -0.13
CA ARG A 508 10.61 9.90 -1.60
C ARG A 508 9.16 10.08 -2.07
N GLY A 509 8.99 10.43 -3.35
CA GLY A 509 7.69 10.49 -4.02
C GLY A 509 6.89 11.78 -3.82
N GLY A 510 7.32 12.67 -2.92
CA GLY A 510 6.56 13.89 -2.59
C GLY A 510 5.40 13.64 -1.62
N LEU A 511 4.68 14.69 -1.29
CA LEU A 511 3.54 14.63 -0.38
C LEU A 511 2.49 15.68 -0.76
N TRP A 512 1.30 15.58 -0.20
CA TRP A 512 0.15 16.45 -0.50
C TRP A 512 0.42 17.95 -0.32
N SER A 513 1.36 18.37 0.53
CA SER A 513 1.65 19.78 0.82
C SER A 513 2.94 20.33 0.17
N TYR A 514 3.70 19.50 -0.57
CA TYR A 514 4.95 19.92 -1.22
C TYR A 514 4.74 20.18 -2.72
N GLY A 515 5.66 20.95 -3.31
CA GLY A 515 5.61 21.28 -4.73
C GLY A 515 5.80 20.04 -5.64
N SER A 516 5.34 20.16 -6.88
CA SER A 516 5.39 19.06 -7.87
C SER A 516 6.80 18.52 -8.16
N SER A 517 7.86 19.30 -7.92
CA SER A 517 9.25 18.84 -8.10
C SER A 517 9.60 17.63 -7.23
N ASN A 518 9.08 17.58 -6.00
CA ASN A 518 9.33 16.50 -5.06
C ASN A 518 8.61 15.18 -5.43
N ALA A 519 7.55 15.29 -6.26
CA ALA A 519 6.79 14.14 -6.75
C ALA A 519 7.44 13.43 -7.95
N ARG A 520 8.59 13.92 -8.46
CA ARG A 520 9.32 13.29 -9.56
C ARG A 520 10.02 12.02 -9.11
N VAL A 521 10.12 11.04 -10.02
CA VAL A 521 10.69 9.71 -9.73
C VAL A 521 12.10 9.80 -9.15
N SER A 522 12.95 10.65 -9.69
CA SER A 522 14.36 10.73 -9.31
C SER A 522 14.68 11.88 -8.33
N ASP A 523 13.65 12.57 -7.80
CA ASP A 523 13.87 13.55 -6.73
C ASP A 523 14.26 12.86 -5.43
N ARG A 524 15.40 13.27 -4.87
CA ARG A 524 15.98 12.73 -3.64
C ARG A 524 16.23 13.83 -2.59
N SER A 525 15.51 14.95 -2.68
CA SER A 525 15.69 16.10 -1.76
C SER A 525 15.64 15.70 -0.28
N ASP A 526 14.85 14.70 0.05
CA ASP A 526 14.66 14.18 1.40
C ASP A 526 15.04 12.69 1.56
N ALA A 527 15.83 12.12 0.64
CA ALA A 527 16.14 10.70 0.59
C ALA A 527 17.00 10.17 1.75
N ALA A 528 17.59 11.04 2.56
CA ALA A 528 18.30 10.69 3.80
C ALA A 528 17.71 11.43 5.02
N ASN A 529 16.46 11.85 4.94
CA ASN A 529 15.75 12.51 6.04
C ASN A 529 15.35 11.48 7.10
N THR A 530 15.95 11.57 8.28
CA THR A 530 15.80 10.63 9.40
C THR A 530 14.58 10.92 10.27
N LEU A 531 13.43 11.24 9.67
CA LEU A 531 12.20 11.58 10.37
C LEU A 531 11.65 10.35 11.12
N ALA A 532 11.95 10.22 12.41
CA ALA A 532 11.53 9.09 13.24
C ALA A 532 10.10 9.22 13.76
N ASN A 533 9.59 10.45 13.91
CA ASN A 533 8.33 10.75 14.57
C ASN A 533 7.11 10.56 13.66
N ARG A 534 5.93 10.49 14.27
CA ARG A 534 4.65 10.57 13.58
C ARG A 534 4.47 11.97 13.01
N TYR A 535 4.23 12.06 11.71
CA TYR A 535 4.05 13.33 11.02
C TYR A 535 2.88 13.23 10.03
N TYR A 536 2.14 14.31 9.85
CA TYR A 536 0.94 14.35 9.02
C TYR A 536 1.16 13.94 7.56
N SER A 537 2.39 13.92 7.13
CA SER A 537 2.80 13.67 5.75
C SER A 537 3.50 12.32 5.53
N THR A 538 3.69 11.51 6.58
CA THR A 538 4.38 10.22 6.48
C THR A 538 3.40 9.06 6.39
N GLY A 539 3.57 8.22 5.38
CA GLY A 539 2.78 7.01 5.14
C GLY A 539 3.61 5.72 5.21
N VAL A 540 2.98 4.63 4.82
CA VAL A 540 3.57 3.29 4.79
C VAL A 540 3.30 2.64 3.44
N ARG A 541 4.36 2.13 2.84
CA ARG A 541 4.31 1.16 1.74
C ARG A 541 5.43 0.15 1.93
N CYS A 542 5.08 -1.11 1.90
CA CYS A 542 6.00 -2.21 2.11
C CYS A 542 6.16 -3.04 0.83
N VAL A 543 7.21 -3.86 0.84
CA VAL A 543 7.51 -4.77 -0.26
C VAL A 543 7.79 -6.18 0.28
N ARG A 544 7.82 -7.14 -0.64
CA ARG A 544 8.28 -8.49 -0.38
C ARG A 544 9.08 -8.98 -1.58
N THR A 545 10.28 -9.50 -1.35
CA THR A 545 11.06 -10.18 -2.40
C THR A 545 10.25 -11.36 -2.93
N SER A 546 10.23 -11.57 -4.23
CA SER A 546 9.55 -12.72 -4.83
C SER A 546 10.13 -14.03 -4.28
N PRO A 547 9.29 -14.99 -3.88
CA PRO A 547 9.73 -16.29 -3.39
C PRO A 547 10.57 -17.07 -4.38
#